data_1bfdc651501b22ef556af38cd84a392e
#
_entry.id   1bfdc651501b22ef556af38cd84a392e
#
_cell.length_a   1.000
_cell.length_b   1.000
_cell.length_c   1.000
_cell.angle_alpha   90.00
_cell.angle_beta   90.00
_cell.angle_gamma   90.00
#
_symmetry.space_group_name_H-M   'P 1'
#
loop_
_entity.id
_entity.type
_entity.pdbx_description
1 polymer ?
#
loop_
_entity_poly.entity_id
_entity_poly.type
_entity_poly.pdbx_seq_one_letter_code
_entity_poly.pdbx_strand_id
1 'polypeptide(L)'
;MILDTSAVLAVVLGEPGFEVFVDAISSAPVCRISAASFVEASIVAENRIGDQSLRQCDSFFRTSRIAVEPVTEDQALLARQCYSDYGKGRHPAGLNFGDCFAYALAKATGEPILFKGEDFRQTDIQPALP
;
A
#
# COMPACT_ATOMS: atom_id res chain seq x y z
N MET A 1 9.91 4.20 -2.43
CA MET A 1 8.46 4.51 -2.36
C MET A 1 7.71 3.28 -1.90
N ILE A 2 6.85 3.42 -0.91
CA ILE A 2 6.04 2.34 -0.37
C ILE A 2 4.68 2.33 -1.06
N LEU A 3 4.21 1.15 -1.47
CA LEU A 3 2.90 1.00 -2.08
C LEU A 3 1.88 0.55 -1.04
N ASP A 4 0.77 1.28 -0.93
CA ASP A 4 -0.39 0.81 -0.21
C ASP A 4 -1.24 -0.12 -1.10
N THR A 5 -2.01 -0.99 -0.48
CA THR A 5 -2.98 -1.86 -1.16
C THR A 5 -3.86 -1.09 -2.15
N SER A 6 -4.32 0.11 -1.79
CA SER A 6 -5.18 0.93 -2.64
C SER A 6 -4.53 1.32 -3.96
N ALA A 7 -3.22 1.63 -3.97
CA ALA A 7 -2.49 1.98 -5.19
C ALA A 7 -2.32 0.74 -6.09
N VAL A 8 -2.01 -0.41 -5.51
CA VAL A 8 -1.89 -1.68 -6.25
C VAL A 8 -3.22 -2.04 -6.90
N LEU A 9 -4.31 -1.98 -6.15
CA LEU A 9 -5.64 -2.31 -6.66
C LEU A 9 -6.09 -1.34 -7.76
N ALA A 10 -5.76 -0.05 -7.63
CA ALA A 10 -6.07 0.92 -8.68
C ALA A 10 -5.47 0.49 -10.03
N VAL A 11 -4.23 0.03 -10.03
CA VAL A 11 -3.55 -0.43 -11.26
C VAL A 11 -4.06 -1.80 -11.72
N VAL A 12 -4.08 -2.79 -10.83
CA VAL A 12 -4.44 -4.17 -11.18
C VAL A 12 -5.90 -4.28 -11.66
N LEU A 13 -6.80 -3.52 -11.05
CA LEU A 13 -8.23 -3.52 -11.42
C LEU A 13 -8.56 -2.49 -12.52
N GLY A 14 -7.59 -1.67 -12.95
CA GLY A 14 -7.83 -0.63 -13.95
C GLY A 14 -8.84 0.40 -13.48
N GLU A 15 -8.78 0.83 -12.23
CA GLU A 15 -9.71 1.82 -11.70
C GLU A 15 -9.52 3.18 -12.38
N PRO A 16 -10.58 4.02 -12.51
CA PRO A 16 -10.45 5.34 -13.11
C PRO A 16 -9.31 6.16 -12.50
N GLY A 17 -8.43 6.71 -13.34
CA GLY A 17 -7.28 7.50 -12.90
C GLY A 17 -6.05 6.68 -12.51
N PHE A 18 -6.02 5.37 -12.81
CA PHE A 18 -4.90 4.49 -12.46
C PHE A 18 -3.57 4.92 -13.09
N GLU A 19 -3.61 5.67 -14.17
CA GLU A 19 -2.42 6.08 -14.92
C GLU A 19 -1.42 6.85 -14.07
N VAL A 20 -1.90 7.67 -13.14
CA VAL A 20 -1.01 8.44 -12.25
C VAL A 20 -0.20 7.54 -11.33
N PHE A 21 -0.77 6.38 -10.94
CA PHE A 21 -0.06 5.39 -10.13
C PHE A 21 0.97 4.64 -10.96
N VAL A 22 0.63 4.29 -12.20
CA VAL A 22 1.58 3.67 -13.14
C VAL A 22 2.78 4.58 -13.37
N ASP A 23 2.54 5.86 -13.62
CA ASP A 23 3.61 6.85 -13.84
C ASP A 23 4.49 7.00 -12.59
N ALA A 24 3.90 7.09 -11.41
CA ALA A 24 4.63 7.19 -10.16
C ALA A 24 5.52 5.96 -9.92
N ILE A 25 4.99 4.74 -10.14
CA ILE A 25 5.72 3.49 -9.98
C ILE A 25 6.87 3.40 -10.99
N SER A 26 6.61 3.75 -12.26
CA SER A 26 7.61 3.70 -13.33
C SER A 26 8.75 4.69 -13.11
N SER A 27 8.47 5.81 -12.48
CA SER A 27 9.44 6.87 -12.23
C SER A 27 10.24 6.68 -10.94
N ALA A 28 9.76 5.86 -10.03
CA ALA A 28 10.43 5.63 -8.74
C ALA A 28 11.64 4.71 -8.92
N PRO A 29 12.80 5.05 -8.32
CA PRO A 29 13.99 4.20 -8.39
C PRO A 29 13.76 2.84 -7.71
N VAL A 30 13.00 2.80 -6.62
CA VAL A 30 12.68 1.57 -5.88
C VAL A 30 11.24 1.65 -5.38
N CYS A 31 10.48 0.58 -5.61
CA CYS A 31 9.15 0.39 -5.02
C CYS A 31 9.16 -0.80 -4.08
N ARG A 32 8.52 -0.65 -2.92
CA ARG A 32 8.40 -1.69 -1.89
C ARG A 32 6.95 -1.83 -1.46
N ILE A 33 6.56 -3.01 -1.06
CA ILE A 33 5.27 -3.27 -0.45
C ILE A 33 5.45 -4.15 0.78
N SER A 34 4.71 -3.88 1.85
CA SER A 34 4.67 -4.78 3.00
C SER A 34 4.12 -6.15 2.59
N ALA A 35 4.70 -7.22 3.11
CA ALA A 35 4.18 -8.58 2.89
C ALA A 35 2.69 -8.69 3.27
N ALA A 36 2.25 -7.99 4.31
CA ALA A 36 0.83 -7.95 4.70
C ALA A 36 -0.03 -7.23 3.63
N SER A 37 0.43 -6.10 3.12
CA SER A 37 -0.28 -5.37 2.05
C SER A 37 -0.30 -6.17 0.74
N PHE A 38 0.77 -6.90 0.44
CA PHE A 38 0.85 -7.80 -0.70
C PHE A 38 -0.25 -8.87 -0.64
N VAL A 39 -0.42 -9.51 0.52
CA VAL A 39 -1.47 -10.52 0.73
C VAL A 39 -2.86 -9.88 0.62
N GLU A 40 -3.07 -8.75 1.25
CA GLU A 40 -4.35 -8.04 1.20
C GLU A 40 -4.75 -7.68 -0.24
N ALA A 41 -3.84 -7.10 -1.01
CA ALA A 41 -4.09 -6.75 -2.40
C ALA A 41 -4.46 -7.98 -3.24
N SER A 42 -3.76 -9.09 -3.04
CA SER A 42 -4.01 -10.35 -3.74
C SER A 42 -5.39 -10.91 -3.41
N ILE A 43 -5.77 -10.91 -2.13
CA ILE A 43 -7.10 -11.39 -1.68
C ILE A 43 -8.22 -10.53 -2.26
N VAL A 44 -8.09 -9.21 -2.17
CA VAL A 44 -9.12 -8.30 -2.69
C VAL A 44 -9.28 -8.43 -4.20
N ALA A 45 -8.16 -8.52 -4.94
CA ALA A 45 -8.19 -8.73 -6.38
C ALA A 45 -8.89 -10.05 -6.74
N GLU A 46 -8.55 -11.14 -6.04
CA GLU A 46 -9.17 -12.45 -6.26
C GLU A 46 -10.68 -12.42 -6.03
N ASN A 47 -11.13 -11.76 -4.97
CA ASN A 47 -12.56 -11.63 -4.66
C ASN A 47 -13.31 -10.80 -5.71
N ARG A 48 -12.62 -9.88 -6.40
CA ARG A 48 -13.27 -9.00 -7.39
C ARG A 48 -13.25 -9.53 -8.82
N ILE A 49 -12.15 -10.14 -9.25
CA ILE A 49 -11.98 -10.56 -10.65
C ILE A 49 -11.69 -12.04 -10.83
N GLY A 50 -11.69 -12.83 -9.74
CA GLY A 50 -11.61 -14.30 -9.79
C GLY A 50 -10.22 -14.84 -10.08
N ASP A 51 -10.16 -16.05 -10.66
CA ASP A 51 -8.94 -16.86 -10.77
C ASP A 51 -7.80 -16.21 -11.57
N GLN A 52 -8.10 -15.30 -12.48
CA GLN A 52 -7.09 -14.61 -13.28
C GLN A 52 -6.35 -13.52 -12.50
N SER A 53 -6.89 -13.12 -11.36
CA SER A 53 -6.35 -12.00 -10.56
C SER A 53 -4.94 -12.27 -10.04
N LEU A 54 -4.65 -13.50 -9.60
CA LEU A 54 -3.34 -13.85 -9.09
C LEU A 54 -2.26 -13.73 -10.16
N ARG A 55 -2.57 -14.13 -11.40
CA ARG A 55 -1.65 -13.95 -12.53
C ARG A 55 -1.41 -12.49 -12.85
N GLN A 56 -2.46 -11.67 -12.79
CA GLN A 56 -2.35 -10.23 -13.03
C GLN A 56 -1.54 -9.55 -11.93
N CYS A 57 -1.76 -9.90 -10.67
CA CYS A 57 -0.96 -9.41 -9.55
C CYS A 57 0.50 -9.81 -9.68
N ASP A 58 0.78 -11.09 -9.95
CA ASP A 58 2.15 -11.58 -10.09
C ASP A 58 2.88 -10.90 -11.26
N SER A 59 2.21 -10.72 -12.38
CA SER A 59 2.75 -9.99 -13.53
C SER A 59 3.04 -8.55 -13.19
N PHE A 60 2.14 -7.87 -12.49
CA PHE A 60 2.31 -6.49 -12.05
C PHE A 60 3.53 -6.36 -11.13
N PHE A 61 3.61 -7.17 -10.08
CA PHE A 61 4.70 -7.11 -9.12
C PHE A 61 6.06 -7.39 -9.77
N ARG A 62 6.13 -8.38 -10.65
CA ARG A 62 7.35 -8.75 -11.36
C ARG A 62 7.78 -7.66 -12.36
N THR A 63 6.87 -7.22 -13.22
CA THR A 63 7.15 -6.23 -14.26
C THR A 63 7.55 -4.89 -13.65
N SER A 64 6.89 -4.50 -12.56
CA SER A 64 7.17 -3.25 -11.86
C SER A 64 8.33 -3.36 -10.86
N ARG A 65 8.94 -4.55 -10.72
CA ARG A 65 10.07 -4.82 -9.83
C ARG A 65 9.82 -4.37 -8.39
N ILE A 66 8.61 -4.64 -7.89
CA ILE A 66 8.22 -4.27 -6.54
C ILE A 66 8.80 -5.28 -5.56
N ALA A 67 9.56 -4.81 -4.58
CA ALA A 67 10.12 -5.65 -3.53
C ALA A 67 9.07 -5.89 -2.42
N VAL A 68 8.81 -7.15 -2.11
CA VAL A 68 7.95 -7.52 -0.97
C VAL A 68 8.83 -7.60 0.27
N GLU A 69 8.54 -6.72 1.23
CA GLU A 69 9.31 -6.59 2.47
C GLU A 69 8.64 -7.34 3.62
N PRO A 70 9.39 -8.10 4.43
CA PRO A 70 8.81 -8.80 5.57
C PRO A 70 8.28 -7.83 6.62
N VAL A 71 7.24 -8.24 7.34
CA VAL A 71 6.77 -7.54 8.54
C VAL A 71 7.67 -7.97 9.70
N THR A 72 8.52 -7.07 10.15
CA THR A 72 9.41 -7.30 11.30
C THR A 72 8.68 -7.02 12.61
N GLU A 73 9.27 -7.44 13.74
CA GLU A 73 8.75 -7.08 15.06
C GLU A 73 8.67 -5.55 15.23
N ASP A 74 9.70 -4.81 14.82
CA ASP A 74 9.70 -3.36 14.89
C ASP A 74 8.55 -2.75 14.08
N GLN A 75 8.30 -3.27 12.89
CA GLN A 75 7.17 -2.82 12.06
C GLN A 75 5.83 -3.19 12.69
N ALA A 76 5.71 -4.34 13.34
CA ALA A 76 4.49 -4.72 14.06
C ALA A 76 4.18 -3.75 15.20
N LEU A 77 5.20 -3.30 15.93
CA LEU A 77 5.05 -2.27 16.97
C LEU A 77 4.63 -0.93 16.38
N LEU A 78 5.22 -0.51 15.27
CA LEU A 78 4.84 0.71 14.54
C LEU A 78 3.39 0.63 14.03
N ALA A 79 2.98 -0.51 13.50
CA ALA A 79 1.61 -0.73 13.00
C ALA A 79 0.59 -0.64 14.14
N ARG A 80 0.89 -1.24 15.29
CA ARG A 80 0.04 -1.15 16.47
C ARG A 80 -0.09 0.29 16.95
N GLN A 81 1.00 1.04 16.99
CA GLN A 81 0.99 2.45 17.38
C GLN A 81 0.20 3.28 16.35
N CYS A 82 0.36 3.00 15.07
CA CYS A 82 -0.40 3.64 14.00
C CYS A 82 -1.92 3.51 14.24
N TYR A 83 -2.39 2.32 14.56
CA TYR A 83 -3.81 2.11 14.82
C TYR A 83 -4.28 2.88 16.06
N SER A 84 -3.47 2.95 17.10
CA SER A 84 -3.78 3.75 18.29
C SER A 84 -3.91 5.25 17.97
N ASP A 85 -3.05 5.76 17.09
CA ASP A 85 -2.98 7.19 16.76
C ASP A 85 -3.97 7.59 15.65
N TYR A 86 -4.15 6.76 14.62
CA TYR A 86 -4.87 7.11 13.39
C TYR A 86 -5.99 6.14 13.02
N GLY A 87 -6.25 5.15 13.85
CA GLY A 87 -7.18 4.07 13.53
C GLY A 87 -8.64 4.49 13.42
N LYS A 88 -9.41 3.66 12.71
CA LYS A 88 -10.86 3.82 12.54
C LYS A 88 -11.55 3.86 13.91
N GLY A 89 -12.38 4.88 14.10
CA GLY A 89 -13.08 5.12 15.37
C GLY A 89 -12.25 5.89 16.39
N ARG A 90 -10.98 6.23 16.09
CA ARG A 90 -10.06 6.94 16.98
C ARG A 90 -9.61 8.28 16.42
N HIS A 91 -9.45 8.37 15.10
CA HIS A 91 -8.92 9.54 14.40
C HIS A 91 -9.62 9.72 13.05
N PRO A 92 -9.78 10.97 12.54
CA PRO A 92 -10.42 11.22 11.24
C PRO A 92 -9.77 10.49 10.05
N ALA A 93 -8.47 10.19 10.11
CA ALA A 93 -7.79 9.38 9.10
C ALA A 93 -8.47 8.00 8.92
N GLY A 94 -8.99 7.43 10.00
CA GLY A 94 -9.79 6.21 9.95
C GLY A 94 -9.06 5.01 9.39
N LEU A 95 -7.76 4.87 9.67
CA LEU A 95 -6.95 3.78 9.14
C LEU A 95 -7.49 2.43 9.63
N ASN A 96 -7.59 1.47 8.71
CA ASN A 96 -7.94 0.10 9.06
C ASN A 96 -6.68 -0.74 9.37
N PHE A 97 -6.90 -2.00 9.73
CA PHE A 97 -5.82 -2.95 10.04
C PHE A 97 -4.78 -3.02 8.91
N GLY A 98 -5.23 -3.14 7.65
CA GLY A 98 -4.33 -3.27 6.50
C GLY A 98 -3.47 -2.03 6.27
N ASP A 99 -4.05 -0.84 6.42
CA ASP A 99 -3.35 0.44 6.23
C ASP A 99 -2.15 0.59 7.16
N CYS A 100 -2.25 0.03 8.36
CA CYS A 100 -1.19 0.15 9.37
C CYS A 100 0.13 -0.49 8.95
N PHE A 101 0.11 -1.49 8.07
CA PHE A 101 1.33 -2.15 7.60
C PHE A 101 2.07 -1.31 6.55
N ALA A 102 1.36 -0.65 5.65
CA ALA A 102 1.98 0.31 4.73
C ALA A 102 2.59 1.48 5.51
N TYR A 103 1.86 2.01 6.48
CA TYR A 103 2.36 3.04 7.40
C TYR A 103 3.64 2.59 8.11
N ALA A 104 3.62 1.40 8.71
CA ALA A 104 4.77 0.88 9.46
C ALA A 104 6.02 0.74 8.58
N LEU A 105 5.87 0.23 7.36
CA LEU A 105 6.99 0.12 6.42
C LEU A 105 7.52 1.50 6.02
N ALA A 106 6.65 2.45 5.76
CA ALA A 106 7.04 3.83 5.45
C ALA A 106 7.81 4.49 6.60
N LYS A 107 7.35 4.30 7.84
CA LYS A 107 8.05 4.81 9.02
C LYS A 107 9.42 4.15 9.19
N ALA A 108 9.51 2.85 9.01
CA ALA A 108 10.75 2.10 9.17
C ALA A 108 11.80 2.48 8.11
N THR A 109 11.37 2.81 6.90
CA THR A 109 12.28 3.13 5.78
C THR A 109 12.48 4.63 5.57
N GLY A 110 11.61 5.48 6.11
CA GLY A 110 11.61 6.92 5.83
C GLY A 110 11.10 7.26 4.43
N GLU A 111 10.46 6.32 3.73
CA GLU A 111 9.98 6.51 2.35
C GLU A 111 8.54 7.01 2.32
N PRO A 112 8.15 7.77 1.27
CA PRO A 112 6.76 8.19 1.09
C PRO A 112 5.86 7.03 0.68
N ILE A 113 4.55 7.18 0.94
CA ILE A 113 3.53 6.20 0.55
C ILE A 113 2.81 6.65 -0.72
N LEU A 114 2.65 5.71 -1.67
CA LEU A 114 1.74 5.84 -2.80
C LEU A 114 0.42 5.16 -2.44
N PHE A 115 -0.66 5.92 -2.45
CA PHE A 115 -2.00 5.47 -2.05
C PHE A 115 -3.09 6.19 -2.82
N LYS A 116 -4.27 5.59 -2.90
CA LYS A 116 -5.48 6.18 -3.45
C LYS A 116 -6.40 6.61 -2.29
N GLY A 117 -6.96 7.81 -2.37
CA GLY A 117 -7.83 8.36 -1.33
C GLY A 117 -7.13 9.42 -0.48
N GLU A 118 -7.74 9.75 0.68
CA GLU A 118 -7.29 10.85 1.52
C GLU A 118 -6.79 10.40 2.90
N ASP A 119 -6.91 9.12 3.24
CA ASP A 119 -6.72 8.65 4.60
C ASP A 119 -5.29 8.92 5.13
N PHE A 120 -4.27 8.55 4.36
CA PHE A 120 -2.89 8.78 4.76
C PHE A 120 -2.48 10.25 4.78
N ARG A 121 -3.21 11.13 4.07
CA ARG A 121 -2.92 12.58 4.10
C ARG A 121 -3.14 13.21 5.47
N GLN A 122 -3.93 12.55 6.29
CA GLN A 122 -4.25 13.01 7.65
C GLN A 122 -3.28 12.43 8.70
N THR A 123 -2.24 11.75 8.26
CA THR A 123 -1.19 11.18 9.11
C THR A 123 0.11 11.98 8.97
N ASP A 124 1.14 11.55 9.68
CA ASP A 124 2.48 12.13 9.60
C ASP A 124 3.35 11.53 8.49
N ILE A 125 2.80 10.66 7.65
CA ILE A 125 3.52 10.07 6.51
C ILE A 125 3.46 11.01 5.30
N GLN A 126 4.58 11.12 4.62
CA GLN A 126 4.65 11.89 3.38
C GLN A 126 3.94 11.17 2.24
N PRO A 127 2.98 11.79 1.57
CA PRO A 127 2.41 11.25 0.33
C PRO A 127 3.46 11.24 -0.79
N ALA A 128 3.43 10.21 -1.64
CA ALA A 128 4.28 10.14 -2.82
C ALA A 128 3.78 11.04 -3.95
N LEU A 129 2.48 11.30 -4.00
CA LEU A 129 1.85 12.22 -4.95
C LEU A 129 1.32 13.48 -4.24
N PRO A 130 1.36 14.63 -4.93
CA PRO A 130 0.85 15.88 -4.38
C PRO A 130 -0.62 15.80 -3.98
#